data_79adc216a20b33cd95dbdac00cd1ca8a
#
_entry.id   79adc216a20b33cd95dbdac00cd1ca8a
#
_cell.length_a   1.000
_cell.length_b   1.000
_cell.length_c   1.000
_cell.angle_alpha   90.00
_cell.angle_beta   90.00
_cell.angle_gamma   90.00
#
_symmetry.space_group_name_H-M   'P 1'
#
loop_
_entity.id
_entity.type
_entity.pdbx_description
1 polymer ?
#
loop_
_entity_poly.entity_id
_entity_poly.type
_entity_poly.pdbx_seq_one_letter_code
_entity_poly.pdbx_strand_id
1 'polypeptide(L)'
;MFRRIATLAVVLLLGGCQSNQVNHDFDASRDFGAYRNWAWKEPALQYRPDDPRIKSDLTEQRIRQAVGEQLDQRGLRPAGPGSKADLSVQAYLIVEDRQQQVTTNYGGAWGGPWNGYWGAPMYNETRSISYKVATLQIDLLDGRDGKLVWRGSDEQIMASSPNPQDRSNAIRSTVAKILANYPPR
;
A
#
# COMPACT_ATOMS: atom_id res chain seq x y z
N MET A 1 -28.72 -32.84 -19.17
CA MET A 1 -28.79 -31.84 -18.09
C MET A 1 -27.45 -31.59 -17.40
N PHE A 2 -26.66 -32.59 -17.08
CA PHE A 2 -25.35 -32.43 -16.38
C PHE A 2 -24.29 -31.56 -17.10
N ARG A 3 -24.24 -31.56 -18.43
CA ARG A 3 -23.27 -30.76 -19.22
C ARG A 3 -23.53 -29.25 -19.16
N ARG A 4 -24.77 -28.80 -18.93
CA ARG A 4 -25.12 -27.38 -18.83
C ARG A 4 -24.83 -26.81 -17.42
N ILE A 5 -24.85 -27.66 -16.39
CA ILE A 5 -24.53 -27.28 -14.99
C ILE A 5 -23.03 -27.13 -14.83
N ALA A 6 -22.22 -27.97 -15.50
CA ALA A 6 -20.77 -27.87 -15.46
C ALA A 6 -20.23 -26.56 -16.09
N THR A 7 -20.90 -26.06 -17.15
CA THR A 7 -20.52 -24.80 -17.82
C THR A 7 -20.85 -23.57 -16.96
N LEU A 8 -21.90 -23.62 -16.14
CA LEU A 8 -22.29 -22.53 -15.25
C LEU A 8 -21.34 -22.40 -14.04
N ALA A 9 -20.78 -23.52 -13.54
CA ALA A 9 -19.86 -23.54 -12.41
C ALA A 9 -18.47 -22.94 -12.73
N VAL A 10 -18.03 -23.00 -13.99
CA VAL A 10 -16.73 -22.47 -14.43
C VAL A 10 -16.75 -20.93 -14.55
N VAL A 11 -17.90 -20.33 -14.86
CA VAL A 11 -18.05 -18.87 -15.02
C VAL A 11 -18.03 -18.14 -13.66
N LEU A 12 -18.38 -18.80 -12.57
CA LEU A 12 -18.40 -18.21 -11.21
C LEU A 12 -17.01 -18.08 -10.55
N LEU A 13 -15.96 -18.66 -11.13
CA LEU A 13 -14.59 -18.60 -10.58
C LEU A 13 -13.77 -17.39 -11.09
N LEU A 14 -14.32 -16.55 -11.95
CA LEU A 14 -13.67 -15.33 -12.47
C LEU A 14 -13.97 -14.08 -11.61
N GLY A 15 -14.52 -14.24 -10.42
CA GLY A 15 -14.83 -13.18 -9.49
C GLY A 15 -13.59 -12.57 -8.84
N GLY A 16 -13.06 -11.51 -9.45
CA GLY A 16 -12.57 -10.33 -8.75
C GLY A 16 -11.35 -10.47 -7.86
N CYS A 17 -10.16 -10.63 -8.43
CA CYS A 17 -8.98 -10.07 -7.80
C CYS A 17 -9.05 -8.54 -7.92
N GLN A 18 -9.61 -7.87 -6.91
CA GLN A 18 -9.33 -6.44 -6.67
C GLN A 18 -7.88 -6.38 -6.17
N SER A 19 -6.93 -6.26 -7.10
CA SER A 19 -5.55 -5.98 -6.78
C SER A 19 -5.47 -4.52 -6.34
N ASN A 20 -5.32 -4.26 -5.03
CA ASN A 20 -4.70 -3.02 -4.60
C ASN A 20 -3.38 -2.93 -5.36
N GLN A 21 -3.26 -1.95 -6.25
CA GLN A 21 -2.08 -1.82 -7.10
C GLN A 21 -0.92 -1.37 -6.23
N VAL A 22 -0.04 -2.30 -5.92
CA VAL A 22 1.28 -1.97 -5.39
C VAL A 22 2.08 -1.36 -6.53
N ASN A 23 2.48 -0.11 -6.39
CA ASN A 23 3.37 0.53 -7.35
C ASN A 23 4.79 0.06 -7.10
N HIS A 24 5.49 -0.35 -8.15
CA HIS A 24 6.91 -0.67 -8.10
C HIS A 24 7.61 -0.16 -9.36
N ASP A 25 8.88 0.22 -9.19
CA ASP A 25 9.77 0.67 -10.24
C ASP A 25 11.19 0.20 -9.94
N PHE A 26 11.96 -0.10 -10.97
CA PHE A 26 13.33 -0.60 -10.80
C PHE A 26 14.22 -0.30 -12.01
N ASP A 27 15.52 -0.21 -11.76
CA ASP A 27 16.54 -0.07 -12.79
C ASP A 27 16.87 -1.43 -13.41
N ALA A 28 16.33 -1.70 -14.60
CA ALA A 28 16.51 -2.97 -15.31
C ALA A 28 17.98 -3.23 -15.74
N SER A 29 18.85 -2.22 -15.67
CA SER A 29 20.28 -2.40 -15.98
C SER A 29 21.09 -3.00 -14.83
N ARG A 30 20.49 -3.18 -13.65
CA ARG A 30 21.15 -3.70 -12.45
C ARG A 30 21.02 -5.22 -12.36
N ASP A 31 22.08 -5.84 -11.92
CA ASP A 31 22.07 -7.26 -11.56
C ASP A 31 21.61 -7.43 -10.11
N PHE A 32 20.33 -7.65 -9.92
CA PHE A 32 19.74 -7.87 -8.60
C PHE A 32 20.24 -9.17 -7.94
N GLY A 33 20.70 -10.13 -8.73
CA GLY A 33 21.30 -11.36 -8.23
C GLY A 33 22.67 -11.16 -7.59
N ALA A 34 23.34 -10.03 -7.82
CA ALA A 34 24.63 -9.72 -7.20
C ALA A 34 24.51 -9.19 -5.77
N TYR A 35 23.36 -8.65 -5.36
CA TYR A 35 23.15 -8.13 -4.02
C TYR A 35 23.00 -9.28 -3.01
N ARG A 36 23.76 -9.22 -1.90
CA ARG A 36 23.77 -10.24 -0.85
C ARG A 36 23.42 -9.69 0.52
N ASN A 37 23.79 -8.44 0.78
CA ASN A 37 23.60 -7.83 2.08
C ASN A 37 23.05 -6.41 1.98
N TRP A 38 22.44 -5.96 3.08
CA TRP A 38 21.77 -4.68 3.14
C TRP A 38 21.98 -3.99 4.50
N ALA A 39 21.85 -2.67 4.52
CA ALA A 39 21.83 -1.87 5.73
C ALA A 39 20.77 -0.77 5.64
N TRP A 40 20.29 -0.32 6.78
CA TRP A 40 19.46 0.88 6.84
C TRP A 40 20.28 2.12 6.54
N LYS A 41 19.71 3.02 5.77
CA LYS A 41 20.18 4.39 5.65
C LYS A 41 19.65 5.18 6.85
N GLU A 42 20.47 6.09 7.40
CA GLU A 42 20.01 6.93 8.51
C GLU A 42 19.51 8.31 8.03
N PRO A 43 18.33 8.74 8.49
CA PRO A 43 17.35 8.01 9.29
C PRO A 43 16.67 6.90 8.47
N ALA A 44 16.34 5.77 9.11
CA ALA A 44 15.77 4.60 8.41
C ALA A 44 14.36 4.86 7.88
N LEU A 45 13.56 5.61 8.62
CA LEU A 45 12.21 6.04 8.23
C LEU A 45 12.15 7.57 8.18
N GLN A 46 11.63 8.08 7.08
CA GLN A 46 11.31 9.49 6.92
C GLN A 46 9.79 9.68 6.88
N TYR A 47 9.31 10.71 7.57
CA TYR A 47 7.89 11.09 7.58
C TYR A 47 7.65 12.27 6.64
N ARG A 48 6.55 12.23 5.90
CA ARG A 48 6.10 13.34 5.05
C ARG A 48 4.60 13.59 5.25
N PRO A 49 4.19 14.76 5.70
CA PRO A 49 5.05 15.88 6.14
C PRO A 49 5.91 15.51 7.35
N ASP A 50 6.95 16.28 7.61
CA ASP A 50 7.74 16.16 8.84
C ASP A 50 6.97 16.78 10.02
N ASP A 51 5.97 16.06 10.51
CA ASP A 51 5.07 16.48 11.57
C ASP A 51 5.23 15.56 12.79
N PRO A 52 5.59 16.13 13.98
CA PRO A 52 5.75 15.34 15.21
C PRO A 52 4.52 14.51 15.59
N ARG A 53 3.30 14.92 15.14
CA ARG A 53 2.05 14.22 15.46
C ARG A 53 1.93 12.87 14.77
N ILE A 54 2.62 12.67 13.63
CA ILE A 54 2.61 11.40 12.89
C ILE A 54 3.88 10.56 13.15
N LYS A 55 4.91 11.15 13.73
CA LYS A 55 6.15 10.43 14.10
C LYS A 55 5.87 9.45 15.24
N SER A 56 6.38 8.24 15.11
CA SER A 56 6.24 7.20 16.12
C SER A 56 7.38 6.20 16.05
N ASP A 57 8.18 6.12 17.10
CA ASP A 57 9.27 5.16 17.24
C ASP A 57 8.76 3.71 17.15
N LEU A 58 7.56 3.45 17.70
CA LEU A 58 6.93 2.13 17.60
C LEU A 58 6.56 1.77 16.17
N THR A 59 6.12 2.74 15.36
CA THR A 59 5.82 2.53 13.95
C THR A 59 7.11 2.27 13.17
N GLU A 60 8.15 3.07 13.41
CA GLU A 60 9.47 2.86 12.81
C GLU A 60 10.02 1.47 13.14
N GLN A 61 10.00 1.08 14.41
CA GLN A 61 10.46 -0.24 14.85
C GLN A 61 9.73 -1.38 14.13
N ARG A 62 8.39 -1.29 14.00
CA ARG A 62 7.59 -2.30 13.30
C ARG A 62 7.93 -2.37 11.81
N ILE A 63 8.11 -1.21 11.16
CA ILE A 63 8.49 -1.14 9.74
C ILE A 63 9.88 -1.75 9.56
N ARG A 64 10.85 -1.37 10.39
CA ARG A 64 12.23 -1.91 10.34
C ARG A 64 12.23 -3.42 10.49
N GLN A 65 11.49 -3.95 11.44
CA GLN A 65 11.37 -5.39 11.67
C GLN A 65 10.75 -6.07 10.45
N ALA A 66 9.60 -5.59 9.96
CA ALA A 66 8.89 -6.21 8.85
C ALA A 66 9.71 -6.20 7.55
N VAL A 67 10.43 -5.10 7.26
CA VAL A 67 11.32 -5.00 6.10
C VAL A 67 12.48 -5.98 6.23
N GLY A 68 13.13 -6.04 7.40
CA GLY A 68 14.22 -6.99 7.64
C GLY A 68 13.79 -8.44 7.44
N GLU A 69 12.63 -8.84 8.01
CA GLU A 69 12.05 -10.17 7.82
C GLU A 69 11.80 -10.49 6.34
N GLN A 70 11.30 -9.52 5.57
CA GLN A 70 11.02 -9.72 4.15
C GLN A 70 12.25 -9.79 3.27
N LEU A 71 13.30 -8.98 3.57
CA LEU A 71 14.58 -9.05 2.86
C LEU A 71 15.32 -10.36 3.16
N ASP A 72 15.27 -10.81 4.41
CA ASP A 72 15.86 -12.08 4.86
C ASP A 72 15.23 -13.28 4.13
N GLN A 73 13.90 -13.30 4.00
CA GLN A 73 13.17 -14.33 3.23
C GLN A 73 13.57 -14.36 1.76
N ARG A 74 14.08 -13.25 1.22
CA ARG A 74 14.57 -13.13 -0.17
C ARG A 74 16.06 -13.38 -0.32
N GLY A 75 16.71 -13.84 0.74
CA GLY A 75 18.11 -14.24 0.75
C GLY A 75 19.11 -13.10 0.99
N LEU A 76 18.61 -11.88 1.28
CA LEU A 76 19.48 -10.77 1.68
C LEU A 76 19.76 -10.85 3.18
N ARG A 77 20.98 -10.53 3.59
CA ARG A 77 21.38 -10.54 5.00
C ARG A 77 21.73 -9.14 5.49
N PRO A 78 21.45 -8.80 6.76
CA PRO A 78 21.97 -7.56 7.32
C PRO A 78 23.48 -7.50 7.20
N ALA A 79 24.04 -6.36 6.76
CA ALA A 79 25.48 -6.13 6.73
C ALA A 79 26.04 -6.15 8.16
N GLY A 80 27.19 -6.77 8.34
CA GLY A 80 27.88 -6.77 9.62
C GLY A 80 28.35 -5.37 10.02
N PRO A 81 28.60 -5.14 11.33
CA PRO A 81 29.10 -3.86 11.83
C PRO A 81 30.37 -3.43 11.06
N GLY A 82 30.38 -2.20 10.56
CA GLY A 82 31.51 -1.65 9.79
C GLY A 82 31.68 -2.19 8.37
N SER A 83 30.84 -3.13 7.92
CA SER A 83 30.86 -3.63 6.55
C SER A 83 30.06 -2.70 5.63
N LYS A 84 30.56 -2.54 4.39
CA LYS A 84 29.80 -1.84 3.35
C LYS A 84 28.66 -2.73 2.87
N ALA A 85 27.45 -2.19 2.92
CA ALA A 85 26.29 -2.90 2.42
C ALA A 85 26.21 -2.84 0.88
N ASP A 86 25.71 -3.92 0.25
CA ASP A 86 25.41 -3.93 -1.18
C ASP A 86 24.20 -3.06 -1.50
N LEU A 87 23.19 -3.07 -0.59
CA LEU A 87 22.00 -2.24 -0.67
C LEU A 87 21.84 -1.37 0.57
N SER A 88 21.46 -0.11 0.38
CA SER A 88 20.97 0.78 1.43
C SER A 88 19.45 0.86 1.35
N VAL A 89 18.77 0.64 2.46
CA VAL A 89 17.31 0.66 2.56
C VAL A 89 16.84 1.97 3.18
N GLN A 90 15.89 2.63 2.53
CA GLN A 90 15.23 3.83 3.03
C GLN A 90 13.72 3.63 2.98
N ALA A 91 13.02 3.88 4.08
CA ALA A 91 11.57 3.87 4.10
C ALA A 91 11.01 5.29 4.23
N TYR A 92 9.80 5.51 3.69
CA TYR A 92 9.05 6.76 3.81
C TYR A 92 7.62 6.44 4.21
N LEU A 93 7.11 7.15 5.21
CA LEU A 93 5.69 7.17 5.56
C LEU A 93 5.12 8.52 5.15
N ILE A 94 4.31 8.52 4.09
CA ILE A 94 3.72 9.71 3.50
C ILE A 94 2.26 9.74 3.91
N VAL A 95 1.82 10.81 4.59
CA VAL A 95 0.44 10.98 5.06
C VAL A 95 -0.18 12.18 4.35
N GLU A 96 -1.28 11.94 3.67
CA GLU A 96 -2.00 12.95 2.91
C GLU A 96 -3.46 13.04 3.36
N ASP A 97 -4.00 14.25 3.39
CA ASP A 97 -5.43 14.49 3.55
C ASP A 97 -6.08 14.48 2.17
N ARG A 98 -7.06 13.59 1.97
CA ARG A 98 -7.85 13.51 0.75
C ARG A 98 -9.30 13.84 1.02
N GLN A 99 -9.97 14.39 0.01
CA GLN A 99 -11.39 14.69 0.04
C GLN A 99 -12.10 13.89 -1.06
N GLN A 100 -13.19 13.27 -0.66
CA GLN A 100 -14.11 12.62 -1.58
C GLN A 100 -15.46 13.31 -1.53
N GLN A 101 -15.98 13.70 -2.70
CA GLN A 101 -17.35 14.19 -2.81
C GLN A 101 -18.29 12.99 -3.00
N VAL A 102 -19.22 12.84 -2.09
CA VAL A 102 -20.29 11.84 -2.17
C VAL A 102 -21.57 12.59 -2.48
N THR A 103 -22.15 12.34 -3.65
CA THR A 103 -23.46 12.89 -4.03
C THR A 103 -24.50 11.82 -3.80
N THR A 104 -25.42 12.08 -2.89
CA THR A 104 -26.58 11.22 -2.62
C THR A 104 -27.79 11.84 -3.31
N ASN A 105 -28.38 11.11 -4.23
CA ASN A 105 -29.61 11.52 -4.91
C ASN A 105 -30.80 11.03 -4.10
N TYR A 106 -31.53 11.95 -3.48
CA TYR A 106 -32.81 11.66 -2.85
C TYR A 106 -33.91 11.87 -3.91
N GLY A 107 -34.12 10.86 -4.73
CA GLY A 107 -35.23 10.78 -5.69
C GLY A 107 -36.07 9.58 -5.35
N GLY A 108 -37.25 9.80 -4.74
CA GLY A 108 -38.18 8.73 -4.44
C GLY A 108 -38.79 8.14 -5.71
N ALA A 109 -38.41 6.92 -6.08
CA ALA A 109 -39.12 6.11 -7.06
C ALA A 109 -40.43 5.55 -6.46
N TRP A 110 -41.27 6.46 -5.94
CA TRP A 110 -42.66 6.16 -5.53
C TRP A 110 -43.62 6.93 -6.42
N GLY A 111 -43.46 6.83 -7.73
CA GLY A 111 -44.36 7.40 -8.72
C GLY A 111 -45.13 6.27 -9.40
N GLY A 112 -46.35 5.98 -8.92
CA GLY A 112 -47.33 5.23 -9.70
C GLY A 112 -47.68 5.97 -10.99
N PRO A 113 -48.32 5.32 -11.99
CA PRO A 113 -48.59 5.87 -13.33
C PRO A 113 -49.41 7.15 -13.40
N TRP A 114 -49.80 7.73 -12.29
CA TRP A 114 -50.63 8.93 -12.18
C TRP A 114 -49.87 10.19 -11.74
N ASN A 115 -48.56 10.14 -11.45
CA ASN A 115 -47.83 11.27 -10.84
C ASN A 115 -46.98 12.08 -11.82
N GLY A 116 -47.33 12.06 -13.09
CA GLY A 116 -46.58 12.78 -14.14
C GLY A 116 -46.77 14.32 -14.19
N TYR A 117 -47.60 14.91 -13.31
CA TYR A 117 -47.87 16.35 -13.36
C TYR A 117 -47.25 17.19 -12.23
N TRP A 118 -46.81 16.57 -11.16
CA TRP A 118 -46.11 17.26 -10.05
C TRP A 118 -44.85 16.53 -9.74
N GLY A 119 -43.78 16.83 -10.53
CA GLY A 119 -42.44 16.33 -10.27
C GLY A 119 -42.00 16.69 -8.87
N ALA A 120 -41.81 15.71 -7.99
CA ALA A 120 -41.13 15.94 -6.73
C ALA A 120 -39.72 16.46 -7.05
N PRO A 121 -39.25 17.57 -6.44
CA PRO A 121 -37.93 18.08 -6.70
C PRO A 121 -36.89 17.02 -6.34
N MET A 122 -36.07 16.62 -7.33
CA MET A 122 -34.88 15.82 -7.08
C MET A 122 -33.94 16.65 -6.20
N TYR A 123 -33.70 16.18 -4.99
CA TYR A 123 -32.76 16.82 -4.09
C TYR A 123 -31.44 16.05 -4.14
N ASN A 124 -30.42 16.69 -4.65
CA ASN A 124 -29.06 16.16 -4.66
C ASN A 124 -28.28 16.77 -3.51
N GLU A 125 -27.92 15.96 -2.54
CA GLU A 125 -27.02 16.37 -1.45
C GLU A 125 -25.60 15.95 -1.81
N THR A 126 -24.70 16.93 -1.94
CA THR A 126 -23.27 16.67 -2.11
C THR A 126 -22.56 16.95 -0.80
N ARG A 127 -21.95 15.91 -0.23
CA ARG A 127 -21.16 16.00 1.00
C ARG A 127 -19.70 15.70 0.69
N SER A 128 -18.78 16.56 1.18
CA SER A 128 -17.35 16.28 1.16
C SER A 128 -16.95 15.50 2.41
N ILE A 129 -16.35 14.35 2.23
CA ILE A 129 -15.78 13.52 3.30
C ILE A 129 -14.27 13.64 3.20
N SER A 130 -13.62 14.12 4.27
CA SER A 130 -12.15 14.15 4.38
C SER A 130 -11.67 12.87 5.05
N TYR A 131 -10.64 12.25 4.49
CA TYR A 131 -10.00 11.07 5.06
C TYR A 131 -8.48 11.16 4.88
N LYS A 132 -7.74 10.47 5.78
CA LYS A 132 -6.29 10.41 5.69
C LYS A 132 -5.85 9.13 4.99
N VAL A 133 -4.87 9.29 4.13
CA VAL A 133 -4.22 8.20 3.42
C VAL A 133 -2.76 8.14 3.83
N ALA A 134 -2.27 6.95 4.14
CA ALA A 134 -0.87 6.71 4.39
C ALA A 134 -0.29 5.85 3.27
N THR A 135 0.79 6.32 2.66
CA THR A 135 1.60 5.56 1.72
C THR A 135 2.89 5.14 2.39
N LEU A 136 3.12 3.83 2.46
CA LEU A 136 4.44 3.29 2.81
C LEU A 136 5.22 3.07 1.52
N GLN A 137 6.38 3.74 1.39
CA GLN A 137 7.31 3.56 0.28
C GLN A 137 8.61 2.99 0.82
N ILE A 138 9.20 2.03 0.10
CA ILE A 138 10.49 1.42 0.40
C ILE A 138 11.38 1.60 -0.81
N ASP A 139 12.54 2.21 -0.60
CA ASP A 139 13.58 2.43 -1.59
C ASP A 139 14.78 1.56 -1.28
N LEU A 140 15.30 0.89 -2.29
CA LEU A 140 16.58 0.19 -2.25
C LEU A 140 17.57 0.94 -3.14
N LEU A 141 18.69 1.35 -2.54
CA LEU A 141 19.73 2.09 -3.22
C LEU A 141 21.00 1.23 -3.30
N ASP A 142 21.70 1.26 -4.43
CA ASP A 142 22.99 0.57 -4.57
C ASP A 142 23.99 1.16 -3.58
N GLY A 143 24.62 0.31 -2.78
CA GLY A 143 25.59 0.71 -1.78
C GLY A 143 26.89 1.27 -2.34
N ARG A 144 27.17 1.08 -3.66
CA ARG A 144 28.39 1.55 -4.32
C ARG A 144 28.26 3.00 -4.77
N ASP A 145 27.15 3.34 -5.42
CA ASP A 145 26.92 4.65 -6.05
C ASP A 145 25.76 5.46 -5.42
N GLY A 146 25.02 4.87 -4.49
CA GLY A 146 23.91 5.49 -3.80
C GLY A 146 22.66 5.75 -4.65
N LYS A 147 22.62 5.22 -5.89
CA LYS A 147 21.47 5.39 -6.77
C LYS A 147 20.33 4.47 -6.41
N LEU A 148 19.11 4.95 -6.64
CA LEU A 148 17.90 4.16 -6.52
C LEU A 148 17.95 3.02 -7.55
N VAL A 149 17.79 1.79 -7.09
CA VAL A 149 17.75 0.60 -7.95
C VAL A 149 16.40 -0.07 -7.93
N TRP A 150 15.64 0.09 -6.84
CA TRP A 150 14.29 -0.44 -6.74
C TRP A 150 13.47 0.41 -5.77
N ARG A 151 12.20 0.59 -6.08
CA ARG A 151 11.19 1.27 -5.27
C ARG A 151 9.90 0.50 -5.30
N GLY A 152 9.27 0.36 -4.15
CA GLY A 152 7.91 -0.14 -4.05
C GLY A 152 7.10 0.70 -3.08
N SER A 153 5.79 0.84 -3.33
CA SER A 153 4.88 1.55 -2.43
C SER A 153 3.49 0.97 -2.43
N ASP A 154 2.82 1.05 -1.28
CA ASP A 154 1.42 0.67 -1.11
C ASP A 154 0.69 1.76 -0.31
N GLU A 155 -0.49 2.11 -0.78
CA GLU A 155 -1.34 3.15 -0.22
C GLU A 155 -2.48 2.52 0.57
N GLN A 156 -2.72 3.02 1.78
CA GLN A 156 -3.81 2.56 2.63
C GLN A 156 -4.58 3.73 3.26
N ILE A 157 -5.88 3.59 3.36
CA ILE A 157 -6.68 4.50 4.17
C ILE A 157 -6.29 4.28 5.64
N MET A 158 -5.93 5.37 6.34
CA MET A 158 -5.60 5.29 7.76
C MET A 158 -6.85 4.97 8.57
N ALA A 159 -7.05 3.70 8.87
CA ALA A 159 -8.02 3.29 9.86
C ALA A 159 -7.42 3.46 11.27
N SER A 160 -8.17 4.10 12.15
CA SER A 160 -7.81 4.22 13.57
C SER A 160 -8.01 2.85 14.23
N SER A 161 -7.05 1.93 14.11
CA SER A 161 -7.11 0.72 14.93
C SER A 161 -6.53 1.01 16.32
N PRO A 162 -7.32 0.83 17.39
CA PRO A 162 -6.84 1.01 18.75
C PRO A 162 -5.91 -0.13 19.19
N ASN A 163 -5.98 -1.29 18.52
CA ASN A 163 -5.22 -2.47 18.91
C ASN A 163 -3.78 -2.44 18.35
N PRO A 164 -2.74 -2.49 19.21
CA PRO A 164 -1.35 -2.53 18.76
C PRO A 164 -1.01 -3.73 17.87
N GLN A 165 -1.65 -4.87 18.09
CA GLN A 165 -1.41 -6.09 17.30
C GLN A 165 -1.94 -5.93 15.88
N ASP A 166 -3.12 -5.34 15.71
CA ASP A 166 -3.69 -5.09 14.37
C ASP A 166 -2.81 -4.14 13.56
N ARG A 167 -2.26 -3.10 14.23
CA ARG A 167 -1.29 -2.20 13.59
C ARG A 167 -0.03 -2.93 13.14
N SER A 168 0.50 -3.83 13.96
CA SER A 168 1.67 -4.63 13.61
C SER A 168 1.39 -5.57 12.44
N ASN A 169 0.23 -6.22 12.43
CA ASN A 169 -0.19 -7.11 11.35
C ASN A 169 -0.42 -6.33 10.04
N ALA A 170 -1.04 -5.15 10.11
CA ALA A 170 -1.24 -4.29 8.95
C ALA A 170 0.11 -3.87 8.33
N ILE A 171 1.07 -3.42 9.14
CA ILE A 171 2.40 -3.03 8.66
C ILE A 171 3.12 -4.23 8.01
N ARG A 172 3.12 -5.41 8.65
CA ARG A 172 3.72 -6.62 8.08
C ARG A 172 3.10 -6.99 6.74
N SER A 173 1.77 -6.96 6.65
CA SER A 173 1.04 -7.26 5.41
C SER A 173 1.40 -6.25 4.30
N THR A 174 1.44 -4.96 4.63
CA THR A 174 1.82 -3.90 3.68
C THR A 174 3.24 -4.08 3.17
N VAL A 175 4.22 -4.29 4.06
CA VAL A 175 5.62 -4.53 3.68
C VAL A 175 5.76 -5.79 2.84
N ALA A 176 5.06 -6.87 3.19
CA ALA A 176 5.07 -8.11 2.42
C ALA A 176 4.54 -7.91 1.00
N LYS A 177 3.45 -7.14 0.84
CA LYS A 177 2.90 -6.78 -0.48
C LYS A 177 3.89 -5.93 -1.29
N ILE A 178 4.45 -4.87 -0.69
CA ILE A 178 5.41 -3.99 -1.36
C ILE A 178 6.58 -4.81 -1.91
N LEU A 179 7.21 -5.62 -1.06
CA LEU A 179 8.40 -6.39 -1.42
C LEU A 179 8.10 -7.68 -2.20
N ALA A 180 6.82 -8.01 -2.47
CA ALA A 180 6.47 -9.22 -3.24
C ALA A 180 7.10 -9.26 -4.64
N ASN A 181 7.36 -8.08 -5.23
CA ASN A 181 7.97 -7.93 -6.55
C ASN A 181 9.48 -7.67 -6.51
N TYR A 182 10.13 -7.90 -5.37
CA TYR A 182 11.58 -7.86 -5.23
C TYR A 182 12.14 -9.28 -5.02
N PRO A 183 13.24 -9.69 -5.72
CA PRO A 183 13.87 -9.01 -6.85
C PRO A 183 12.95 -9.01 -8.08
N PRO A 184 13.07 -8.02 -8.97
CA PRO A 184 12.34 -8.03 -10.25
C PRO A 184 12.80 -9.19 -11.11
N ARG A 185 11.88 -9.76 -11.90
CA ARG A 185 12.13 -10.90 -12.81
C ARG A 185 12.27 -10.40 -14.23
#